data_9bd294b4c6c7d70c74feeec69046b8d2
#
_entry.id   9bd294b4c6c7d70c74feeec69046b8d2
#
_cell.length_a   1.000
_cell.length_b   1.000
_cell.length_c   1.000
_cell.angle_alpha   90.00
_cell.angle_beta   90.00
_cell.angle_gamma   90.00
#
_symmetry.space_group_name_H-M   'P 1'
#
loop_
_entity.id
_entity.type
_entity.pdbx_description
1 polymer ?
#
loop_
_entity_poly.entity_id
_entity_poly.type
_entity_poly.pdbx_seq_one_letter_code
_entity_poly.pdbx_strand_id
1 'polypeptide(L)' 'MKCVVCKHGETIDGVATVTIERNALTFVVKKVPARVCNNCGEEYVDEGVATELFKTASNVAKSGAELDVRHYLKAA' A
#
# COMPACT_ATOMS: atom_id res chain seq x y z
N MET A 1 -6.87 -15.47 -6.99
CA MET A 1 -8.08 -14.61 -7.05
C MET A 1 -8.19 -13.98 -8.42
N LYS A 2 -9.36 -13.93 -8.98
CA LYS A 2 -9.57 -13.31 -10.27
C LYS A 2 -9.65 -11.79 -10.11
N CYS A 3 -9.01 -11.05 -11.02
CA CYS A 3 -9.05 -9.60 -10.98
C CYS A 3 -10.47 -9.08 -11.26
N VAL A 4 -10.98 -8.23 -10.36
CA VAL A 4 -12.34 -7.68 -10.51
C VAL A 4 -12.39 -6.44 -11.41
N VAL A 5 -11.24 -5.86 -11.73
CA VAL A 5 -11.14 -4.68 -12.58
C VAL A 5 -11.15 -5.06 -14.06
N CYS A 6 -10.21 -5.88 -14.50
CA CYS A 6 -10.15 -6.30 -15.91
C CYS A 6 -10.97 -7.56 -16.20
N LYS A 7 -11.27 -8.37 -15.20
CA LYS A 7 -12.05 -9.62 -15.27
C LYS A 7 -11.42 -10.72 -16.10
N HIS A 8 -10.19 -10.53 -16.57
CA HIS A 8 -9.51 -11.50 -17.42
C HIS A 8 -8.22 -12.05 -16.79
N GLY A 9 -7.59 -11.28 -15.90
CA GLY A 9 -6.37 -11.69 -15.24
C GLY A 9 -6.61 -12.33 -13.91
N GLU A 10 -5.57 -12.97 -13.40
CA GLU A 10 -5.55 -13.48 -12.04
C GLU A 10 -4.52 -12.73 -11.22
N THR A 11 -4.76 -12.60 -9.92
CA THR A 11 -3.83 -11.94 -9.03
C THR A 11 -2.78 -12.94 -8.53
N ILE A 12 -1.55 -12.47 -8.48
CA ILE A 12 -0.41 -13.22 -7.98
C ILE A 12 0.24 -12.43 -6.84
N ASP A 13 1.03 -13.09 -6.02
CA ASP A 13 1.75 -12.41 -4.96
C ASP A 13 2.81 -11.49 -5.55
N GLY A 14 2.87 -10.27 -5.03
CA GLY A 14 3.81 -9.28 -5.47
C GLY A 14 3.95 -8.17 -4.45
N VAL A 15 4.47 -7.03 -4.88
CA VAL A 15 4.62 -5.86 -4.02
C VAL A 15 4.07 -4.63 -4.71
N ALA A 16 3.63 -3.67 -3.90
CA ALA A 16 3.08 -2.42 -4.38
C ALA A 16 3.71 -1.24 -3.65
N THR A 17 3.63 -0.06 -4.26
CA THR A 17 3.96 1.20 -3.59
C THR A 17 2.66 1.87 -3.21
N VAL A 18 2.48 2.12 -1.91
CA VAL A 18 1.26 2.74 -1.39
C VAL A 18 1.57 4.19 -1.03
N THR A 19 0.78 5.12 -1.53
CA THR A 19 0.90 6.54 -1.23
C THR A 19 -0.34 6.99 -0.47
N ILE A 20 -0.14 7.58 0.71
CA ILE A 20 -1.21 8.08 1.56
C ILE A 20 -0.97 9.57 1.80
N GLU A 21 -1.97 10.38 1.49
CA GLU A 21 -1.94 11.80 1.82
C GLU A 21 -2.81 12.03 3.05
N ARG A 22 -2.25 12.67 4.06
CA ARG A 22 -2.94 12.96 5.30
C ARG A 22 -2.53 14.32 5.81
N ASN A 23 -3.49 15.26 5.86
CA ASN A 23 -3.20 16.67 6.15
C ASN A 23 -2.13 17.17 5.16
N ALA A 24 -1.00 17.69 5.65
CA ALA A 24 0.09 18.15 4.79
C ALA A 24 1.12 17.05 4.50
N LEU A 25 0.92 15.84 5.00
CA LEU A 25 1.86 14.74 4.84
C LEU A 25 1.61 13.95 3.57
N THR A 26 2.66 13.70 2.80
CA THR A 26 2.68 12.67 1.76
C THR A 26 3.50 11.50 2.29
N PHE A 27 2.85 10.38 2.54
CA PHE A 27 3.47 9.19 3.12
C PHE A 27 3.53 8.09 2.06
N VAL A 28 4.74 7.64 1.74
CA VAL A 28 4.97 6.64 0.71
C VAL A 28 5.59 5.41 1.35
N VAL A 29 5.00 4.25 1.12
CA VAL A 29 5.55 2.98 1.59
C VAL A 29 5.81 2.09 0.37
N LYS A 30 7.06 1.68 0.22
CA LYS A 30 7.48 0.82 -0.88
C LYS A 30 7.53 -0.64 -0.43
N LYS A 31 7.42 -1.55 -1.39
CA LYS A 31 7.50 -2.99 -1.18
C LYS A 31 6.44 -3.51 -0.21
N VAL A 32 5.24 -2.96 -0.31
CA VAL A 32 4.09 -3.42 0.47
C VAL A 32 3.59 -4.74 -0.14
N PRO A 33 3.42 -5.80 0.66
CA PRO A 33 2.87 -7.05 0.14
C PRO A 33 1.49 -6.82 -0.47
N ALA A 34 1.29 -7.29 -1.68
CA ALA A 34 0.05 -7.09 -2.41
C ALA A 34 -0.19 -8.26 -3.35
N ARG A 35 -1.43 -8.38 -3.82
CA ARG A 35 -1.76 -9.26 -4.92
C ARG A 35 -1.87 -8.38 -6.17
N VAL A 36 -1.19 -8.78 -7.22
CA VAL A 36 -1.09 -7.99 -8.44
C VAL A 36 -1.69 -8.78 -9.59
N CYS A 37 -2.58 -8.13 -10.35
CA CYS A 37 -3.16 -8.76 -11.53
C CYS A 37 -2.09 -8.94 -12.61
N ASN A 38 -1.97 -10.16 -13.14
CA ASN A 38 -0.98 -10.48 -14.16
C ASN A 38 -1.34 -9.93 -15.55
N ASN A 39 -2.52 -9.37 -15.71
CA ASN A 39 -3.00 -8.81 -16.97
C ASN A 39 -3.01 -7.28 -16.99
N CYS A 40 -3.71 -6.65 -16.06
CA CYS A 40 -3.84 -5.19 -16.04
C CYS A 40 -2.93 -4.48 -15.03
N GLY A 41 -2.25 -5.22 -14.15
CA GLY A 41 -1.36 -4.64 -13.17
C GLY A 41 -2.07 -4.05 -11.94
N GLU A 42 -3.36 -4.26 -11.80
CA GLU A 42 -4.11 -3.76 -10.63
C GLU A 42 -3.57 -4.38 -9.35
N GLU A 43 -3.43 -3.57 -8.33
CA GLU A 43 -2.83 -3.96 -7.06
C GLU A 43 -3.88 -4.04 -5.97
N TYR A 44 -3.86 -5.14 -5.22
CA TYR A 44 -4.78 -5.37 -4.11
C TYR A 44 -3.99 -5.55 -2.84
N VAL A 45 -4.07 -4.56 -1.94
CA VAL A 45 -3.40 -4.60 -0.64
C VAL A 45 -4.35 -5.18 0.39
N ASP A 46 -3.85 -6.10 1.22
CA ASP A 46 -4.64 -6.70 2.30
C ASP A 46 -5.18 -5.62 3.24
N GLU A 47 -6.43 -5.77 3.68
CA GLU A 47 -7.10 -4.81 4.53
C GLU A 47 -6.35 -4.56 5.86
N GLY A 48 -5.81 -5.61 6.46
CA GLY A 48 -5.03 -5.49 7.70
C GLY A 48 -3.77 -4.68 7.48
N VAL A 49 -3.09 -4.89 6.36
CA VAL A 49 -1.89 -4.12 5.99
C VAL A 49 -2.25 -2.66 5.74
N ALA A 50 -3.32 -2.42 4.99
CA ALA A 50 -3.78 -1.06 4.69
C ALA A 50 -4.13 -0.30 5.98
N THR A 51 -4.83 -0.94 6.91
CA THR A 51 -5.19 -0.35 8.20
C THR A 51 -3.95 0.05 8.99
N GLU A 52 -2.94 -0.82 9.02
CA GLU A 52 -1.69 -0.54 9.72
C GLU A 52 -0.95 0.64 9.09
N LEU A 53 -0.93 0.71 7.76
CA LEU A 53 -0.30 1.82 7.05
C LEU A 53 -1.01 3.14 7.35
N PHE A 54 -2.34 3.16 7.41
CA PHE A 54 -3.10 4.36 7.76
C PHE A 54 -2.80 4.81 9.19
N LYS A 55 -2.67 3.89 10.14
CA LYS A 55 -2.29 4.22 11.52
C LYS A 55 -0.91 4.85 11.57
N THR A 56 0.04 4.29 10.86
CA THR A 56 1.41 4.81 10.79
C THR A 56 1.41 6.19 10.17
N ALA A 57 0.68 6.40 9.08
CA ALA A 57 0.56 7.70 8.43
C ALA A 57 0.00 8.75 9.39
N SER A 58 -1.02 8.40 10.18
CA SER A 58 -1.59 9.30 11.17
C SER A 58 -0.57 9.70 12.23
N ASN A 59 0.23 8.76 12.70
CA ASN A 59 1.27 9.04 13.70
C ASN A 59 2.37 9.93 13.13
N VAL A 60 2.80 9.70 11.91
CA VAL A 60 3.81 10.52 11.23
C VAL A 60 3.28 11.93 10.99
N ALA A 61 2.00 12.05 10.59
CA ALA A 61 1.38 13.35 10.38
C ALA A 61 1.36 14.20 11.67
N LYS A 62 1.17 13.57 12.82
CA LYS A 62 1.19 14.26 14.11
C LYS A 62 2.56 14.84 14.46
N SER A 63 3.62 14.30 13.91
CA SER A 63 4.98 14.80 14.13
C SER A 63 5.30 16.03 13.28
N GLY A 64 4.41 16.46 12.39
CA GLY A 64 4.60 17.61 11.52
C GLY A 64 5.37 17.32 10.25
N ALA A 65 5.65 16.06 9.95
CA ALA A 65 6.35 15.69 8.73
C ALA A 65 5.50 16.01 7.48
N GLU A 66 6.15 16.46 6.42
CA GLU A 66 5.47 16.74 5.14
C GLU A 66 5.69 15.64 4.12
N LEU A 67 6.80 14.92 4.23
CA LEU A 67 7.13 13.81 3.34
C LEU A 67 7.84 12.73 4.14
N ASP A 68 7.36 11.50 4.01
CA ASP A 68 8.00 10.33 4.59
C ASP A 68 7.95 9.20 3.56
N VAL A 69 9.11 8.67 3.21
CA VAL A 69 9.23 7.54 2.29
C VAL A 69 9.94 6.42 3.04
N ARG A 70 9.31 5.26 3.10
CA ARG A 70 9.90 4.11 3.78
C ARG A 70 9.56 2.82 3.05
N HIS A 71 10.28 1.75 3.38
CA HIS A 71 9.96 0.41 2.91
C HIS A 71 9.10 -0.30 3.95
N TYR A 72 8.17 -1.12 3.49
CA TYR A 72 7.35 -1.93 4.37
C TYR A 72 8.25 -2.94 5.10
N LEU A 73 8.15 -2.93 6.43
CA LEU A 73 8.88 -3.89 7.26
C LEU A 73 7.86 -4.89 7.81
N LYS A 74 7.96 -6.12 7.34
CA LYS A 74 7.11 -7.18 7.86
C LYS A 74 7.51 -7.45 9.31
N ALA A 75 6.55 -7.39 10.22
CA ALA A 75 6.77 -7.76 11.60
C ALA A 75 7.23 -9.21 11.67
N ALA A 76 8.37 -9.45 12.31
CA ALA A 76 8.90 -10.79 12.44
C ALA A 76 8.04 -11.60 13.41
#